data_8f1e92ab08e785b52215bb3c26e8bcaa
#
_entry.id   8f1e92ab08e785b52215bb3c26e8bcaa
#
_cell.length_a   1.000
_cell.length_b   1.000
_cell.length_c   1.000
_cell.angle_alpha   90.00
_cell.angle_beta   90.00
_cell.angle_gamma   90.00
#
_symmetry.space_group_name_H-M   'P 1'
#
loop_
_entity.id
_entity.type
_entity.pdbx_description
1 polymer ?
#
loop_
_entity_poly.entity_id
_entity_poly.type
_entity_poly.pdbx_seq_one_letter_code
_entity_poly.pdbx_strand_id
1 'polypeptide(L)'
;MPPKRAAARGTAAVPTLAHQADPHRLYERAVQCPEAEVDFLTERFRRLRGRDARRLREDFCGTAAVCCEWIRRHPQNTALGLDLNSDVLAWAERHNRAPLPTEAQTRLSLVQADVRAAPAGAAPDLVAAMNFSYWLLRERAALRGYFQAVHQALAADGVFFLDAYGGYDAFREIIEERAVEDDEGAFTYRWEQASYDPISGAMHFHIDFAFPDGSELPRAFSYHWRLWTLPEIRELLAEAGFRRVIVYWQGWTEDGEPDGDFRPAERADADAGWICYLSAEK
;
A
#
# COMPACT_ATOMS: atom_id res chain seq x y z
N MET A 1 -32.79 62.71 8.26
CA MET A 1 -31.73 61.67 8.52
C MET A 1 -32.32 60.36 8.15
N PRO A 2 -31.77 59.59 7.16
CA PRO A 2 -32.21 58.24 6.86
C PRO A 2 -31.56 57.28 7.84
N PRO A 3 -32.23 56.15 8.20
CA PRO A 3 -31.70 55.21 9.16
C PRO A 3 -30.53 54.40 8.57
N LYS A 4 -29.44 54.24 9.34
CA LYS A 4 -28.30 53.39 9.03
C LYS A 4 -28.75 51.95 8.95
N ARG A 5 -28.61 51.32 7.77
CA ARG A 5 -28.71 49.84 7.62
C ARG A 5 -27.63 49.18 8.46
N ALA A 6 -28.03 48.35 9.39
CA ALA A 6 -27.14 47.47 10.11
C ALA A 6 -26.58 46.45 9.11
N ALA A 7 -25.25 46.37 9.00
CA ALA A 7 -24.56 45.31 8.25
C ALA A 7 -24.83 43.97 8.95
N ALA A 8 -25.46 43.06 8.24
CA ALA A 8 -25.60 41.68 8.69
C ALA A 8 -24.19 41.08 8.84
N ARG A 9 -23.81 40.70 10.04
CA ARG A 9 -22.63 39.88 10.28
C ARG A 9 -22.91 38.52 9.66
N GLY A 10 -22.26 38.25 8.53
CA GLY A 10 -22.25 36.92 7.97
C GLY A 10 -21.68 35.94 9.01
N THR A 11 -22.50 35.02 9.46
CA THR A 11 -22.02 33.85 10.20
C THR A 11 -21.09 33.07 9.25
N ALA A 12 -19.81 32.95 9.61
CA ALA A 12 -18.90 32.09 8.88
C ALA A 12 -19.52 30.67 8.86
N ALA A 13 -19.72 30.11 7.66
CA ALA A 13 -20.24 28.77 7.53
C ALA A 13 -19.28 27.81 8.25
N VAL A 14 -19.82 26.88 9.02
CA VAL A 14 -19.03 25.82 9.65
C VAL A 14 -18.39 25.01 8.53
N PRO A 15 -17.05 24.79 8.57
CA PRO A 15 -16.39 23.97 7.56
C PRO A 15 -16.98 22.56 7.54
N THR A 16 -17.19 22.01 6.32
CA THR A 16 -17.68 20.64 6.15
C THR A 16 -16.66 19.62 6.61
N LEU A 17 -17.10 18.37 6.83
CA LEU A 17 -16.19 17.26 7.19
C LEU A 17 -15.13 17.04 6.10
N ALA A 18 -15.52 17.12 4.81
CA ALA A 18 -14.57 17.01 3.70
C ALA A 18 -13.49 18.11 3.72
N HIS A 19 -13.84 19.33 4.13
CA HIS A 19 -12.88 20.44 4.21
C HIS A 19 -11.87 20.28 5.36
N GLN A 20 -12.23 19.55 6.40
CA GLN A 20 -11.40 19.30 7.59
C GLN A 20 -10.60 18.01 7.48
N ALA A 21 -10.97 17.14 6.55
CA ALA A 21 -10.40 15.79 6.41
C ALA A 21 -8.96 15.83 5.88
N ASP A 22 -8.14 14.94 6.42
CA ASP A 22 -6.80 14.63 5.91
C ASP A 22 -6.88 13.37 5.01
N PRO A 23 -6.61 13.49 3.70
CA PRO A 23 -6.71 12.35 2.78
C PRO A 23 -5.82 11.17 3.17
N HIS A 24 -4.61 11.42 3.67
CA HIS A 24 -3.69 10.36 4.06
C HIS A 24 -4.19 9.60 5.29
N ARG A 25 -4.78 10.32 6.26
CA ARG A 25 -5.39 9.68 7.43
C ARG A 25 -6.58 8.82 7.05
N LEU A 26 -7.44 9.31 6.14
CA LEU A 26 -8.57 8.53 5.62
C LEU A 26 -8.09 7.29 4.87
N TYR A 27 -7.03 7.42 4.08
CA TYR A 27 -6.43 6.29 3.35
C TYR A 27 -5.90 5.22 4.29
N GLU A 28 -5.15 5.58 5.34
CA GLU A 28 -4.67 4.63 6.34
C GLU A 28 -5.83 3.84 6.97
N ARG A 29 -6.89 4.55 7.40
CA ARG A 29 -8.07 3.94 8.02
C ARG A 29 -8.88 3.05 7.07
N ALA A 30 -8.89 3.38 5.78
CA ALA A 30 -9.67 2.65 4.79
C ALA A 30 -8.90 1.50 4.12
N VAL A 31 -7.61 1.62 3.90
CA VAL A 31 -6.87 0.74 2.98
C VAL A 31 -5.80 -0.06 3.70
N GLN A 32 -5.13 0.51 4.69
CA GLN A 32 -3.97 -0.11 5.31
C GLN A 32 -4.33 -0.88 6.59
N CYS A 33 -3.65 -2.01 6.79
CA CYS A 33 -3.66 -2.75 8.05
C CYS A 33 -2.21 -3.14 8.40
N PRO A 34 -1.40 -2.16 8.88
CA PRO A 34 0.04 -2.35 9.10
C PRO A 34 0.36 -3.52 10.03
N GLU A 35 -0.48 -3.76 11.03
CA GLU A 35 -0.32 -4.87 11.98
C GLU A 35 -0.40 -6.22 11.26
N ALA A 36 -1.42 -6.44 10.44
CA ALA A 36 -1.61 -7.68 9.69
C ALA A 36 -0.51 -7.87 8.64
N GLU A 37 -0.11 -6.79 7.96
CA GLU A 37 0.97 -6.83 6.98
C GLU A 37 2.30 -7.22 7.65
N VAL A 38 2.67 -6.60 8.77
CA VAL A 38 3.90 -6.92 9.51
C VAL A 38 3.86 -8.34 10.07
N ASP A 39 2.71 -8.81 10.56
CA ASP A 39 2.52 -10.18 11.02
C ASP A 39 2.76 -11.18 9.88
N PHE A 40 2.16 -10.95 8.72
CA PHE A 40 2.36 -11.76 7.53
C PHE A 40 3.83 -11.80 7.12
N LEU A 41 4.47 -10.64 6.93
CA LEU A 41 5.86 -10.51 6.53
C LEU A 41 6.80 -11.26 7.49
N THR A 42 6.61 -11.05 8.80
CA THR A 42 7.45 -11.66 9.84
C THR A 42 7.28 -13.16 9.88
N GLU A 43 6.04 -13.65 9.88
CA GLU A 43 5.75 -15.07 9.94
C GLU A 43 6.27 -15.80 8.71
N ARG A 44 5.99 -15.28 7.50
CA ARG A 44 6.43 -15.93 6.26
C ARG A 44 7.95 -15.91 6.13
N PHE A 45 8.61 -14.80 6.46
CA PHE A 45 10.07 -14.77 6.46
C PHE A 45 10.66 -15.81 7.42
N ARG A 46 10.15 -15.89 8.66
CA ARG A 46 10.60 -16.89 9.65
C ARG A 46 10.41 -18.32 9.16
N ARG A 47 9.28 -18.64 8.53
CA ARG A 47 9.02 -19.96 7.95
C ARG A 47 9.98 -20.30 6.81
N LEU A 48 10.35 -19.30 5.99
CA LEU A 48 11.24 -19.49 4.85
C LEU A 48 12.72 -19.59 5.26
N ARG A 49 13.13 -18.95 6.36
CA ARG A 49 14.54 -18.77 6.74
C ARG A 49 14.94 -19.38 8.08
N GLY A 50 13.99 -19.79 8.90
CA GLY A 50 14.26 -20.34 10.24
C GLY A 50 14.82 -19.29 11.23
N ARG A 51 14.80 -18.01 10.88
CA ARG A 51 15.25 -16.88 11.69
C ARG A 51 14.32 -15.69 11.55
N ASP A 52 14.43 -14.73 12.46
CA ASP A 52 13.72 -13.46 12.34
C ASP A 52 14.42 -12.52 11.34
N ALA A 53 13.62 -11.77 10.59
CA ALA A 53 14.09 -10.59 9.86
C ALA A 53 14.29 -9.43 10.85
N ARG A 54 15.25 -8.54 10.55
CA ARG A 54 15.53 -7.34 11.34
C ARG A 54 15.61 -6.07 10.50
N ARG A 55 15.83 -6.21 9.20
CA ARG A 55 16.02 -5.08 8.28
C ARG A 55 14.92 -5.12 7.22
N LEU A 56 13.97 -4.18 7.33
CA LEU A 56 12.92 -3.94 6.34
C LEU A 56 13.36 -2.83 5.39
N ARG A 57 13.09 -3.00 4.10
CA ARG A 57 12.93 -1.91 3.14
C ARG A 57 11.50 -1.95 2.61
N GLU A 58 10.78 -0.85 2.76
CA GLU A 58 9.45 -0.66 2.20
C GLU A 58 9.55 0.25 0.98
N ASP A 59 9.27 -0.29 -0.19
CA ASP A 59 9.23 0.45 -1.44
C ASP A 59 7.82 1.02 -1.65
N PHE A 60 7.73 2.26 -2.16
CA PHE A 60 6.48 3.01 -2.27
C PHE A 60 5.80 3.20 -0.89
N CYS A 61 6.58 3.55 0.11
CA CYS A 61 6.14 3.51 1.50
C CYS A 61 5.03 4.50 1.87
N GLY A 62 4.77 5.49 1.04
CA GLY A 62 3.70 6.47 1.28
C GLY A 62 3.79 7.09 2.67
N THR A 63 2.79 6.83 3.51
CA THR A 63 2.72 7.31 4.91
C THR A 63 3.68 6.59 5.85
N ALA A 64 4.38 5.54 5.39
CA ALA A 64 5.29 4.70 6.17
C ALA A 64 4.66 4.02 7.40
N ALA A 65 3.37 3.75 7.35
CA ALA A 65 2.65 3.10 8.44
C ALA A 65 3.22 1.71 8.75
N VAL A 66 3.54 0.91 7.71
CA VAL A 66 4.14 -0.42 7.84
C VAL A 66 5.57 -0.33 8.40
N CYS A 67 6.40 0.61 7.91
CA CYS A 67 7.71 0.88 8.49
C CYS A 67 7.62 1.20 9.98
N CYS A 68 6.69 2.06 10.39
CA CYS A 68 6.51 2.45 11.78
C CYS A 68 6.06 1.27 12.65
N GLU A 69 5.13 0.46 12.16
CA GLU A 69 4.70 -0.75 12.86
C GLU A 69 5.84 -1.76 12.98
N TRP A 70 6.62 -1.98 11.92
CA TRP A 70 7.81 -2.81 11.97
C TRP A 70 8.79 -2.41 13.07
N ILE A 71 9.04 -1.10 13.22
CA ILE A 71 9.92 -0.56 14.26
C ILE A 71 9.38 -0.80 15.67
N ARG A 72 8.04 -0.75 15.86
CA ARG A 72 7.40 -1.02 17.15
C ARG A 72 7.54 -2.48 17.60
N ARG A 73 7.55 -3.42 16.65
CA ARG A 73 7.54 -4.86 16.94
C ARG A 73 8.80 -5.36 17.65
N HIS A 74 9.96 -4.73 17.45
CA HIS A 74 11.19 -5.20 18.07
C HIS A 74 12.27 -4.12 18.15
N PRO A 75 13.04 -4.01 19.26
CA PRO A 75 14.05 -2.96 19.44
C PRO A 75 15.25 -3.06 18.49
N GLN A 76 15.48 -4.22 17.87
CA GLN A 76 16.55 -4.42 16.89
C GLN A 76 16.08 -4.22 15.44
N ASN A 77 14.79 -4.02 15.23
CA ASN A 77 14.26 -3.78 13.88
C ASN A 77 14.73 -2.43 13.38
N THR A 78 15.16 -2.39 12.11
CA THR A 78 15.44 -1.18 11.36
C THR A 78 14.59 -1.14 10.10
N ALA A 79 14.22 0.04 9.63
CA ALA A 79 13.44 0.21 8.42
C ALA A 79 13.97 1.35 7.55
N LEU A 80 13.86 1.14 6.23
CA LEU A 80 14.09 2.12 5.20
C LEU A 80 12.82 2.23 4.35
N GLY A 81 12.10 3.35 4.44
CA GLY A 81 10.97 3.67 3.59
C GLY A 81 11.41 4.51 2.39
N LEU A 82 11.01 4.11 1.19
CA LEU A 82 11.29 4.83 -0.06
C LEU A 82 9.99 5.27 -0.72
N ASP A 83 9.91 6.54 -1.06
CA ASP A 83 8.83 7.07 -1.89
C ASP A 83 9.37 8.21 -2.78
N LEU A 84 8.73 8.45 -3.93
CA LEU A 84 9.06 9.58 -4.80
C LEU A 84 8.41 10.88 -4.37
N ASN A 85 7.29 10.79 -3.66
CA ASN A 85 6.50 11.94 -3.26
C ASN A 85 7.01 12.52 -1.94
N SER A 86 7.67 13.70 -2.03
CA SER A 86 8.17 14.43 -0.85
C SER A 86 7.08 14.85 0.12
N ASP A 87 5.86 15.12 -0.36
CA ASP A 87 4.78 15.64 0.47
C ASP A 87 4.22 14.54 1.37
N VAL A 88 4.03 13.33 0.83
CA VAL A 88 3.61 12.19 1.65
C VAL A 88 4.70 11.79 2.64
N LEU A 89 5.99 11.85 2.28
CA LEU A 89 7.08 11.60 3.22
C LEU A 89 7.13 12.65 4.33
N ALA A 90 6.90 13.92 4.01
CA ALA A 90 6.79 14.98 5.02
C ALA A 90 5.56 14.79 5.93
N TRP A 91 4.47 14.25 5.40
CA TRP A 91 3.31 13.85 6.19
C TRP A 91 3.66 12.67 7.11
N ALA A 92 4.27 11.61 6.57
CA ALA A 92 4.73 10.43 7.31
C ALA A 92 5.66 10.79 8.46
N GLU A 93 6.59 11.72 8.23
CA GLU A 93 7.51 12.23 9.26
C GLU A 93 6.76 12.86 10.43
N ARG A 94 5.74 13.69 10.14
CA ARG A 94 4.99 14.41 11.18
C ARG A 94 3.98 13.52 11.93
N HIS A 95 3.31 12.63 11.23
CA HIS A 95 2.14 11.92 11.75
C HIS A 95 2.44 10.50 12.20
N ASN A 96 3.41 9.82 11.59
CA ASN A 96 3.72 8.42 11.90
C ASN A 96 5.08 8.24 12.57
N ARG A 97 6.14 8.92 12.09
CA ARG A 97 7.48 8.78 12.67
C ARG A 97 7.68 9.62 13.92
N ALA A 98 7.31 10.90 13.92
CA ALA A 98 7.51 11.79 15.08
C ALA A 98 6.83 11.29 16.37
N PRO A 99 5.66 10.63 16.35
CA PRO A 99 5.06 10.03 17.55
C PRO A 99 5.81 8.83 18.13
N LEU A 100 6.74 8.22 17.38
CA LEU A 100 7.55 7.11 17.91
C LEU A 100 8.50 7.60 19.00
N PRO A 101 8.88 6.74 19.98
CA PRO A 101 9.97 7.05 20.92
C PRO A 101 11.25 7.46 20.17
N THR A 102 12.02 8.40 20.74
CA THR A 102 13.22 8.95 20.09
C THR A 102 14.20 7.86 19.63
N GLU A 103 14.41 6.83 20.46
CA GLU A 103 15.26 5.70 20.09
C GLU A 103 14.71 4.95 18.87
N ALA A 104 13.40 4.74 18.80
CA ALA A 104 12.73 4.10 17.67
C ALA A 104 12.88 4.93 16.38
N GLN A 105 12.77 6.26 16.48
CA GLN A 105 12.97 7.15 15.34
C GLN A 105 14.37 7.02 14.71
N THR A 106 15.41 6.73 15.51
CA THR A 106 16.78 6.55 14.97
C THR A 106 16.94 5.30 14.11
N ARG A 107 16.01 4.36 14.20
CA ARG A 107 16.02 3.09 13.47
C ARG A 107 15.17 3.11 12.19
N LEU A 108 14.47 4.22 11.92
CA LEU A 108 13.66 4.45 10.74
C LEU A 108 14.25 5.57 9.89
N SER A 109 14.51 5.27 8.62
CA SER A 109 14.91 6.25 7.62
C SER A 109 13.83 6.36 6.55
N LEU A 110 13.36 7.58 6.27
CA LEU A 110 12.45 7.87 5.16
C LEU A 110 13.24 8.65 4.10
N VAL A 111 13.26 8.18 2.87
CA VAL A 111 14.11 8.74 1.82
C VAL A 111 13.29 8.97 0.55
N GLN A 112 13.34 10.19 0.05
CA GLN A 112 12.80 10.50 -1.27
C GLN A 112 13.73 9.92 -2.34
N ALA A 113 13.31 8.81 -2.95
CA ALA A 113 14.09 8.13 -3.98
C ALA A 113 13.21 7.31 -4.92
N ASP A 114 13.70 7.11 -6.13
CA ASP A 114 13.16 6.09 -7.03
C ASP A 114 13.55 4.70 -6.50
N VAL A 115 12.57 3.84 -6.29
CA VAL A 115 12.78 2.46 -5.77
C VAL A 115 13.73 1.63 -6.64
N ARG A 116 13.88 2.00 -7.94
CA ARG A 116 14.81 1.36 -8.89
C ARG A 116 16.26 1.79 -8.68
N ALA A 117 16.47 2.90 -7.96
CA ALA A 117 17.78 3.48 -7.65
C ALA A 117 17.92 3.74 -6.14
N ALA A 118 17.49 2.78 -5.34
CA ALA A 118 17.56 2.88 -3.88
C ALA A 118 18.99 3.20 -3.41
N PRO A 119 19.13 4.04 -2.38
CA PRO A 119 20.44 4.40 -1.85
C PRO A 119 21.16 3.16 -1.31
N ALA A 120 22.49 3.15 -1.46
CA ALA A 120 23.32 2.11 -0.88
C ALA A 120 23.20 2.09 0.65
N GLY A 121 23.15 0.90 1.24
CA GLY A 121 23.00 0.71 2.67
C GLY A 121 23.19 -0.75 3.07
N ALA A 122 22.85 -1.07 4.31
CA ALA A 122 22.84 -2.45 4.76
C ALA A 122 21.77 -3.22 3.98
N ALA A 123 22.16 -4.36 3.40
CA ALA A 123 21.26 -5.18 2.62
C ALA A 123 20.03 -5.61 3.46
N PRO A 124 18.79 -5.33 3.03
CA PRO A 124 17.59 -5.68 3.77
C PRO A 124 17.39 -7.19 3.84
N ASP A 125 16.86 -7.67 4.96
CA ASP A 125 16.41 -9.07 5.09
C ASP A 125 15.15 -9.29 4.27
N LEU A 126 14.27 -8.30 4.26
CA LEU A 126 13.08 -8.30 3.43
C LEU A 126 12.83 -6.93 2.78
N VAL A 127 12.31 -6.97 1.56
CA VAL A 127 11.75 -5.81 0.86
C VAL A 127 10.25 -6.05 0.72
N ALA A 128 9.45 -5.03 0.95
CA ALA A 128 8.01 -5.07 0.75
C ALA A 128 7.59 -4.00 -0.25
N ALA A 129 6.70 -4.36 -1.20
CA ALA A 129 6.01 -3.47 -2.11
C ALA A 129 4.53 -3.86 -2.15
N MET A 130 3.76 -3.28 -1.23
CA MET A 130 2.37 -3.66 -0.98
C MET A 130 1.40 -2.67 -1.62
N ASN A 131 0.11 -2.97 -1.55
CA ASN A 131 -0.98 -2.16 -2.10
C ASN A 131 -0.82 -1.91 -3.62
N PHE A 132 -0.35 -2.93 -4.34
CA PHE A 132 -0.19 -2.92 -5.81
C PHE A 132 0.68 -1.77 -6.32
N SER A 133 1.44 -1.11 -5.48
CA SER A 133 2.16 0.14 -5.78
C SER A 133 3.14 -0.01 -6.95
N TYR A 134 3.77 -1.17 -7.13
CA TYR A 134 4.68 -1.44 -8.24
C TYR A 134 3.97 -1.47 -9.62
N TRP A 135 2.62 -1.51 -9.68
CA TRP A 135 1.84 -1.44 -10.92
C TRP A 135 1.91 -0.07 -11.61
N LEU A 136 2.44 0.95 -10.91
CA LEU A 136 2.85 2.22 -11.50
C LEU A 136 3.94 2.03 -12.58
N LEU A 137 4.72 0.93 -12.50
CA LEU A 137 5.71 0.56 -13.49
C LEU A 137 5.04 -0.19 -14.65
N ARG A 138 4.41 0.55 -15.54
CA ARG A 138 3.54 0.01 -16.60
C ARG A 138 4.29 -0.68 -17.74
N GLU A 139 5.56 -0.32 -17.96
CA GLU A 139 6.38 -0.94 -19.01
C GLU A 139 7.07 -2.20 -18.47
N ARG A 140 6.99 -3.30 -19.22
CA ARG A 140 7.58 -4.59 -18.83
C ARG A 140 9.07 -4.47 -18.48
N ALA A 141 9.81 -3.69 -19.27
CA ALA A 141 11.23 -3.46 -19.00
C ALA A 141 11.46 -2.69 -17.70
N ALA A 142 10.60 -1.73 -17.37
CA ALA A 142 10.68 -0.96 -16.13
C ALA A 142 10.39 -1.84 -14.90
N LEU A 143 9.34 -2.67 -14.95
CA LEU A 143 9.01 -3.58 -13.85
C LEU A 143 10.09 -4.64 -13.67
N ARG A 144 10.62 -5.24 -14.75
CA ARG A 144 11.75 -6.16 -14.67
C ARG A 144 12.98 -5.49 -14.06
N GLY A 145 13.31 -4.27 -14.49
CA GLY A 145 14.44 -3.51 -13.95
C GLY A 145 14.30 -3.22 -12.45
N TYR A 146 13.08 -2.92 -12.01
CA TYR A 146 12.77 -2.78 -10.59
C TYR A 146 13.01 -4.09 -9.81
N PHE A 147 12.47 -5.21 -10.28
CA PHE A 147 12.69 -6.51 -9.65
C PHE A 147 14.18 -6.90 -9.61
N GLN A 148 14.95 -6.57 -10.65
CA GLN A 148 16.40 -6.76 -10.66
C GLN A 148 17.09 -5.89 -9.59
N ALA A 149 16.69 -4.64 -9.43
CA ALA A 149 17.23 -3.74 -8.41
C ALA A 149 16.93 -4.25 -6.99
N VAL A 150 15.71 -4.74 -6.76
CA VAL A 150 15.33 -5.38 -5.48
C VAL A 150 16.17 -6.63 -5.23
N HIS A 151 16.29 -7.53 -6.22
CA HIS A 151 17.11 -8.73 -6.10
C HIS A 151 18.56 -8.42 -5.75
N GLN A 152 19.16 -7.41 -6.39
CA GLN A 152 20.54 -7.00 -6.11
C GLN A 152 20.70 -6.44 -4.70
N ALA A 153 19.75 -5.64 -4.23
CA ALA A 153 19.79 -4.98 -2.92
C ALA A 153 19.62 -5.94 -1.74
N LEU A 154 18.81 -6.98 -1.89
CA LEU A 154 18.50 -7.95 -0.84
C LEU A 154 19.75 -8.64 -0.26
N ALA A 155 19.71 -8.96 1.02
CA ALA A 155 20.66 -9.88 1.65
C ALA A 155 20.71 -11.24 0.89
N ALA A 156 21.78 -12.03 1.07
CA ALA A 156 21.96 -13.28 0.35
C ALA A 156 20.82 -14.29 0.56
N ASP A 157 20.19 -14.25 1.73
CA ASP A 157 19.01 -15.03 2.09
C ASP A 157 17.74 -14.15 2.18
N GLY A 158 17.75 -12.98 1.54
CA GLY A 158 16.64 -12.03 1.59
C GLY A 158 15.41 -12.51 0.84
N VAL A 159 14.26 -11.89 1.17
CA VAL A 159 12.96 -12.20 0.54
C VAL A 159 12.28 -10.91 0.12
N PHE A 160 11.75 -10.89 -1.07
CA PHE A 160 10.89 -9.82 -1.57
C PHE A 160 9.43 -10.22 -1.42
N PHE A 161 8.62 -9.35 -0.83
CA PHE A 161 7.17 -9.52 -0.67
C PHE A 161 6.42 -8.47 -1.48
N LEU A 162 5.37 -8.89 -2.16
CA LEU A 162 4.49 -8.04 -2.94
C LEU A 162 3.08 -8.65 -2.95
N ASP A 163 2.11 -7.87 -3.34
CA ASP A 163 0.73 -8.30 -3.49
C ASP A 163 0.26 -8.17 -4.94
N ALA A 164 -0.82 -8.83 -5.27
CA ALA A 164 -1.51 -8.68 -6.55
C ALA A 164 -2.99 -8.91 -6.35
N TYR A 165 -3.81 -8.28 -7.19
CA TYR A 165 -5.21 -8.60 -7.30
C TYR A 165 -5.55 -8.98 -8.73
N GLY A 166 -6.72 -9.57 -8.92
CA GLY A 166 -7.23 -9.93 -10.24
C GLY A 166 -8.62 -10.53 -10.14
N GLY A 167 -8.96 -11.35 -11.10
CA GLY A 167 -10.32 -11.87 -11.30
C GLY A 167 -10.95 -11.27 -12.55
N TYR A 168 -12.14 -11.77 -12.94
CA TYR A 168 -12.78 -11.25 -14.15
C TYR A 168 -13.39 -9.86 -13.96
N ASP A 169 -13.59 -9.39 -12.73
CA ASP A 169 -14.05 -8.03 -12.44
C ASP A 169 -12.90 -7.01 -12.55
N ALA A 170 -11.63 -7.45 -12.53
CA ALA A 170 -10.48 -6.58 -12.76
C ALA A 170 -10.44 -5.93 -14.15
N PHE A 171 -11.25 -6.41 -15.12
CA PHE A 171 -11.38 -5.87 -16.46
C PHE A 171 -12.59 -4.96 -16.66
N ARG A 172 -13.38 -4.69 -15.60
CA ARG A 172 -14.62 -3.95 -15.68
C ARG A 172 -14.47 -2.55 -15.09
N GLU A 173 -15.26 -1.62 -15.61
CA GLU A 173 -15.54 -0.37 -14.91
C GLU A 173 -16.48 -0.69 -13.76
N ILE A 174 -16.07 -0.38 -12.53
CA ILE A 174 -16.82 -0.71 -11.32
C ILE A 174 -16.54 0.31 -10.22
N ILE A 175 -17.55 0.55 -9.39
CA ILE A 175 -17.41 1.34 -8.17
C ILE A 175 -17.78 0.44 -6.99
N GLU A 176 -16.88 0.38 -6.02
CA GLU A 176 -17.09 -0.34 -4.77
C GLU A 176 -17.10 0.65 -3.61
N GLU A 177 -18.07 0.51 -2.72
CA GLU A 177 -18.22 1.37 -1.55
C GLU A 177 -18.13 0.56 -0.26
N ARG A 178 -17.44 1.12 0.73
CA ARG A 178 -17.32 0.53 2.05
C ARG A 178 -17.44 1.60 3.12
N ALA A 179 -18.36 1.39 4.06
CA ALA A 179 -18.44 2.21 5.26
C ALA A 179 -17.23 1.94 6.17
N VAL A 180 -16.64 3.00 6.69
CA VAL A 180 -15.57 2.98 7.69
C VAL A 180 -16.06 3.78 8.89
N GLU A 181 -16.07 3.16 10.06
CA GLU A 181 -16.51 3.78 11.31
C GLU A 181 -15.59 3.33 12.44
N ASP A 182 -15.02 4.31 13.14
CA ASP A 182 -14.16 4.10 14.30
C ASP A 182 -14.24 5.30 15.27
N ASP A 183 -13.37 5.35 16.27
CA ASP A 183 -13.32 6.42 17.28
C ASP A 183 -13.01 7.82 16.68
N GLU A 184 -12.46 7.89 15.44
CA GLU A 184 -12.18 9.14 14.74
C GLU A 184 -13.36 9.61 13.87
N GLY A 185 -14.46 8.85 13.82
CA GLY A 185 -15.68 9.17 13.08
C GLY A 185 -15.92 8.25 11.89
N ALA A 186 -17.00 8.56 11.15
CA ALA A 186 -17.48 7.73 10.05
C ALA A 186 -17.28 8.41 8.69
N PHE A 187 -17.02 7.62 7.66
CA PHE A 187 -17.03 8.02 6.26
C PHE A 187 -17.27 6.81 5.37
N THR A 188 -17.61 7.06 4.10
CA THR A 188 -17.65 6.03 3.06
C THR A 188 -16.40 6.14 2.20
N TYR A 189 -15.63 5.07 2.15
CA TYR A 189 -14.56 4.87 1.19
C TYR A 189 -15.16 4.36 -0.12
N ARG A 190 -14.81 5.00 -1.24
CA ARG A 190 -15.23 4.61 -2.57
C ARG A 190 -14.00 4.33 -3.44
N TRP A 191 -13.92 3.13 -3.96
CA TRP A 191 -12.94 2.72 -4.95
C TRP A 191 -13.59 2.69 -6.32
N GLU A 192 -13.09 3.50 -7.24
CA GLU A 192 -13.56 3.55 -8.62
C GLU A 192 -12.49 2.96 -9.55
N GLN A 193 -12.82 1.88 -10.23
CA GLN A 193 -12.10 1.35 -11.38
C GLN A 193 -12.68 2.03 -12.61
N ALA A 194 -12.12 3.18 -12.98
CA ALA A 194 -12.72 4.13 -13.93
C ALA A 194 -12.53 3.71 -15.40
N SER A 195 -11.48 2.94 -15.72
CA SER A 195 -11.28 2.42 -17.07
C SER A 195 -10.27 1.28 -17.11
N TYR A 196 -10.41 0.44 -18.14
CA TYR A 196 -9.44 -0.58 -18.54
C TYR A 196 -9.26 -0.58 -20.04
N ASP A 197 -8.01 -0.53 -20.52
CA ASP A 197 -7.67 -0.69 -21.94
C ASP A 197 -7.12 -2.11 -22.20
N PRO A 198 -7.84 -2.97 -22.93
CA PRO A 198 -7.43 -4.35 -23.16
C PRO A 198 -6.21 -4.52 -24.08
N ILE A 199 -5.80 -3.47 -24.82
CA ILE A 199 -4.62 -3.53 -25.70
C ILE A 199 -3.34 -3.31 -24.89
N SER A 200 -3.34 -2.32 -24.00
CA SER A 200 -2.17 -1.94 -23.20
C SER A 200 -2.18 -2.52 -21.80
N GLY A 201 -3.34 -2.97 -21.31
CA GLY A 201 -3.56 -3.32 -19.91
C GLY A 201 -3.61 -2.10 -18.99
N ALA A 202 -3.66 -0.89 -19.53
CA ALA A 202 -3.70 0.33 -18.72
C ALA A 202 -5.03 0.46 -17.98
N MET A 203 -4.95 0.90 -16.72
CA MET A 203 -6.08 1.09 -15.82
C MET A 203 -6.01 2.45 -15.15
N HIS A 204 -7.18 3.04 -14.93
CA HIS A 204 -7.31 4.25 -14.13
C HIS A 204 -8.20 3.97 -12.92
N PHE A 205 -7.73 4.43 -11.77
CA PHE A 205 -8.45 4.31 -10.50
C PHE A 205 -8.55 5.64 -9.81
N HIS A 206 -9.65 5.79 -9.06
CA HIS A 206 -9.84 6.90 -8.14
C HIS A 206 -10.27 6.39 -6.77
N ILE A 207 -9.86 7.12 -5.74
CA ILE A 207 -10.36 6.96 -4.39
C ILE A 207 -11.06 8.25 -4.01
N ASP A 208 -12.33 8.12 -3.63
CA ASP A 208 -13.14 9.19 -3.10
C ASP A 208 -13.51 8.90 -1.64
N PHE A 209 -13.83 9.95 -0.89
CA PHE A 209 -14.39 9.83 0.45
C PHE A 209 -15.67 10.66 0.55
N ALA A 210 -16.74 10.07 1.08
CA ALA A 210 -18.01 10.73 1.34
C ALA A 210 -18.30 10.74 2.84
N PHE A 211 -18.90 11.82 3.34
CA PHE A 211 -19.10 12.05 4.76
C PHE A 211 -20.58 12.14 5.13
N PRO A 212 -20.94 11.85 6.42
CA PRO A 212 -22.33 11.88 6.88
C PRO A 212 -23.02 13.25 6.76
N ASP A 213 -22.27 14.35 6.68
CA ASP A 213 -22.82 15.69 6.45
C ASP A 213 -23.17 15.98 4.98
N GLY A 214 -23.00 14.98 4.11
CA GLY A 214 -23.25 15.09 2.66
C GLY A 214 -22.12 15.73 1.87
N SER A 215 -21.01 16.09 2.51
CA SER A 215 -19.82 16.57 1.82
C SER A 215 -18.99 15.42 1.27
N GLU A 216 -18.22 15.68 0.20
CA GLU A 216 -17.36 14.69 -0.45
C GLU A 216 -15.96 15.23 -0.69
N LEU A 217 -14.98 14.35 -0.68
CA LEU A 217 -13.60 14.57 -1.11
C LEU A 217 -13.35 13.70 -2.37
N PRO A 218 -13.73 14.22 -3.56
CA PRO A 218 -13.61 13.46 -4.78
C PRO A 218 -12.15 13.36 -5.24
N ARG A 219 -11.78 12.23 -5.82
CA ARG A 219 -10.44 11.95 -6.38
C ARG A 219 -9.32 12.32 -5.42
N ALA A 220 -9.50 11.97 -4.14
CA ALA A 220 -8.49 12.17 -3.11
C ALA A 220 -7.17 11.50 -3.54
N PHE A 221 -7.27 10.35 -4.21
CA PHE A 221 -6.15 9.70 -4.88
C PHE A 221 -6.56 9.25 -6.29
N SER A 222 -5.58 9.21 -7.19
CA SER A 222 -5.75 8.73 -8.56
C SER A 222 -4.52 7.94 -8.99
N TYR A 223 -4.75 6.79 -9.60
CA TYR A 223 -3.70 5.89 -10.04
C TYR A 223 -3.82 5.58 -11.51
N HIS A 224 -2.66 5.52 -12.18
CA HIS A 224 -2.50 5.07 -13.55
C HIS A 224 -1.64 3.83 -13.54
N TRP A 225 -2.27 2.66 -13.49
CA TRP A 225 -1.62 1.37 -13.39
C TRP A 225 -1.66 0.59 -14.70
N ARG A 226 -0.93 -0.51 -14.72
CA ARG A 226 -1.14 -1.59 -15.66
C ARG A 226 -1.55 -2.84 -14.90
N LEU A 227 -2.60 -3.51 -15.34
CA LEU A 227 -2.98 -4.82 -14.82
C LEU A 227 -1.89 -5.83 -15.18
N TRP A 228 -1.17 -6.31 -14.18
CA TRP A 228 -0.20 -7.37 -14.31
C TRP A 228 -0.81 -8.70 -13.86
N THR A 229 -0.82 -9.69 -14.75
CA THR A 229 -1.30 -11.02 -14.37
C THR A 229 -0.27 -11.75 -13.51
N LEU A 230 -0.71 -12.68 -12.67
CA LEU A 230 0.20 -13.50 -11.86
C LEU A 230 1.26 -14.25 -12.68
N PRO A 231 0.96 -14.86 -13.84
CA PRO A 231 1.98 -15.43 -14.71
C PRO A 231 3.05 -14.41 -15.11
N GLU A 232 2.66 -13.20 -15.58
CA GLU A 232 3.62 -12.15 -15.97
C GLU A 232 4.51 -11.73 -14.78
N ILE A 233 3.92 -11.51 -13.58
CA ILE A 233 4.68 -11.16 -12.38
C ILE A 233 5.69 -12.24 -12.03
N ARG A 234 5.28 -13.51 -12.00
CA ARG A 234 6.15 -14.65 -11.68
C ARG A 234 7.28 -14.82 -12.69
N GLU A 235 7.00 -14.67 -13.99
CA GLU A 235 8.01 -14.72 -15.06
C GLU A 235 9.01 -13.58 -14.92
N LEU A 236 8.55 -12.35 -14.67
CA LEU A 236 9.41 -11.19 -14.46
C LEU A 236 10.30 -11.32 -13.22
N LEU A 237 9.79 -11.89 -12.13
CA LEU A 237 10.58 -12.20 -10.94
C LEU A 237 11.67 -13.24 -11.25
N ALA A 238 11.33 -14.31 -11.99
CA ALA A 238 12.30 -15.31 -12.42
C ALA A 238 13.38 -14.72 -13.33
N GLU A 239 13.00 -13.88 -14.31
CA GLU A 239 13.92 -13.15 -15.18
C GLU A 239 14.82 -12.16 -14.42
N ALA A 240 14.34 -11.63 -13.29
CA ALA A 240 15.12 -10.75 -12.42
C ALA A 240 16.15 -11.50 -11.55
N GLY A 241 16.07 -12.84 -11.50
CA GLY A 241 17.03 -13.71 -10.80
C GLY A 241 16.49 -14.36 -9.52
N PHE A 242 15.23 -14.14 -9.15
CA PHE A 242 14.63 -14.82 -8.02
C PHE A 242 14.46 -16.32 -8.29
N ARG A 243 14.89 -17.17 -7.35
CA ARG A 243 14.95 -18.61 -7.55
C ARG A 243 13.62 -19.31 -7.33
N ARG A 244 12.79 -18.76 -6.44
CA ARG A 244 11.51 -19.34 -6.04
C ARG A 244 10.51 -18.23 -5.79
N VAL A 245 9.31 -18.37 -6.36
CA VAL A 245 8.17 -17.49 -6.10
C VAL A 245 7.03 -18.32 -5.54
N ILE A 246 6.55 -17.95 -4.35
CA ILE A 246 5.39 -18.57 -3.71
C ILE A 246 4.24 -17.58 -3.77
N VAL A 247 3.08 -18.05 -4.21
CA VAL A 247 1.82 -17.33 -4.14
C VAL A 247 1.10 -17.76 -2.88
N TYR A 248 0.61 -16.81 -2.11
CA TYR A 248 -0.23 -17.04 -0.92
C TYR A 248 -1.63 -16.55 -1.26
N TRP A 249 -2.56 -17.48 -1.42
CA TRP A 249 -3.92 -17.19 -1.79
C TRP A 249 -4.77 -16.89 -0.56
N GLN A 250 -5.66 -15.93 -0.67
CA GLN A 250 -6.60 -15.56 0.37
C GLN A 250 -7.53 -16.73 0.69
N GLY A 251 -7.72 -17.01 1.97
CA GLY A 251 -8.69 -17.99 2.44
C GLY A 251 -10.08 -17.37 2.60
N TRP A 252 -11.10 -18.21 2.63
CA TRP A 252 -12.49 -17.82 2.73
C TRP A 252 -13.17 -18.57 3.87
N THR A 253 -14.09 -17.91 4.56
CA THR A 253 -14.97 -18.51 5.55
C THR A 253 -16.07 -19.35 4.86
N GLU A 254 -16.83 -20.12 5.64
CA GLU A 254 -17.99 -20.87 5.12
C GLU A 254 -19.08 -19.95 4.53
N ASP A 255 -19.16 -18.70 5.01
CA ASP A 255 -20.10 -17.68 4.53
C ASP A 255 -19.60 -16.92 3.28
N GLY A 256 -18.39 -17.26 2.78
CA GLY A 256 -17.81 -16.64 1.60
C GLY A 256 -17.13 -15.29 1.84
N GLU A 257 -16.83 -14.96 3.09
CA GLU A 257 -16.06 -13.76 3.45
C GLU A 257 -14.56 -14.11 3.57
N PRO A 258 -13.66 -13.15 3.30
CA PRO A 258 -12.23 -13.34 3.53
C PRO A 258 -11.94 -13.72 4.99
N ASP A 259 -11.18 -14.82 5.20
CA ASP A 259 -10.81 -15.26 6.56
C ASP A 259 -9.57 -14.55 7.11
N GLY A 260 -8.95 -13.69 6.31
CA GLY A 260 -7.73 -12.95 6.67
C GLY A 260 -6.46 -13.80 6.65
N ASP A 261 -6.53 -15.08 6.31
CA ASP A 261 -5.36 -15.96 6.19
C ASP A 261 -4.96 -16.16 4.72
N PHE A 262 -3.67 -16.10 4.47
CA PHE A 262 -3.08 -16.26 3.14
C PHE A 262 -2.19 -17.50 3.12
N ARG A 263 -2.60 -18.53 2.38
CA ARG A 263 -1.94 -19.85 2.36
C ARG A 263 -1.20 -20.10 1.05
N PRO A 264 -0.03 -20.76 1.07
CA PRO A 264 0.64 -21.17 -0.17
C PRO A 264 -0.29 -21.96 -1.07
N ALA A 265 -0.40 -21.54 -2.33
CA ALA A 265 -1.25 -22.17 -3.33
C ALA A 265 -0.54 -22.32 -4.68
N GLU A 266 -0.74 -23.48 -5.33
CA GLU A 266 -0.28 -23.71 -6.69
C GLU A 266 -1.41 -23.61 -7.73
N ARG A 267 -2.65 -23.64 -7.25
CA ARG A 267 -3.88 -23.50 -8.02
C ARG A 267 -4.91 -22.71 -7.21
N ALA A 268 -5.77 -22.00 -7.90
CA ALA A 268 -6.89 -21.25 -7.34
C ALA A 268 -8.05 -21.28 -8.33
N ASP A 269 -9.25 -20.99 -7.84
CA ASP A 269 -10.43 -20.86 -8.66
C ASP A 269 -10.43 -19.49 -9.39
N ALA A 270 -11.21 -19.44 -10.48
CA ALA A 270 -11.36 -18.22 -11.28
C ALA A 270 -12.49 -17.35 -10.69
N ASP A 271 -12.20 -16.66 -9.61
CA ASP A 271 -13.14 -15.81 -8.91
C ASP A 271 -13.33 -14.44 -9.60
N ALA A 272 -14.44 -13.77 -9.24
CA ALA A 272 -14.74 -12.42 -9.72
C ALA A 272 -13.66 -11.41 -9.32
N GLY A 273 -13.25 -11.44 -8.06
CA GLY A 273 -12.17 -10.65 -7.49
C GLY A 273 -11.34 -11.48 -6.51
N TRP A 274 -10.05 -11.32 -6.52
CA TRP A 274 -9.14 -11.95 -5.56
C TRP A 274 -7.92 -11.08 -5.28
N ILE A 275 -7.40 -11.23 -4.09
CA ILE A 275 -6.11 -10.68 -3.68
C ILE A 275 -5.20 -11.84 -3.28
N CYS A 276 -3.93 -11.73 -3.60
CA CYS A 276 -2.91 -12.66 -3.12
C CYS A 276 -1.64 -11.92 -2.75
N TYR A 277 -0.85 -12.54 -1.87
CA TYR A 277 0.52 -12.13 -1.61
C TYR A 277 1.50 -13.04 -2.35
N LEU A 278 2.69 -12.50 -2.62
CA LEU A 278 3.78 -13.26 -3.19
C LEU A 278 5.03 -13.08 -2.33
N SER A 279 5.83 -14.12 -2.23
CA SER A 279 7.22 -14.01 -1.79
C SER A 279 8.15 -14.48 -2.89
N ALA A 280 9.20 -13.73 -3.15
CA ALA A 280 10.25 -14.07 -4.10
C ALA A 280 11.59 -14.18 -3.37
N GLU A 281 12.24 -15.33 -3.48
CA GLU A 281 13.46 -15.71 -2.76
C GLU A 281 14.70 -15.44 -3.62
N LYS A 282 15.70 -14.74 -3.03
CA LYS A 282 16.98 -14.50 -3.67
C LYS A 282 17.81 -15.78 -3.82
#